data_55c466b282da8f216549b99ff9f1a377
#
_entry.id   55c466b282da8f216549b99ff9f1a377
#
_cell.length_a   1.000
_cell.length_b   1.000
_cell.length_c   1.000
_cell.angle_alpha   90.00
_cell.angle_beta   90.00
_cell.angle_gamma   90.00
#
_symmetry.space_group_name_H-M   'P 1'
#
loop_
_entity.id
_entity.type
_entity.pdbx_description
1 polymer ?
#
loop_
_entity_poly.entity_id
_entity_poly.type
_entity_poly.pdbx_seq_one_letter_code
_entity_poly.pdbx_strand_id
1 'polypeptide(L)'
;MRFGILIAFSGLMAINGNALAEGSLNVYNWSDYIAEDTIANFEAETGIKVTYDMYDSNEVLEAKMLAGSSGYDLVVPTADFLARGREAGAYQDMDLSRIPNASNQDSEIQAQADRMVGSNSAGLVYMWGSTGIAYNEDMVAERLGDDAPTDSWSLILDPANAAKLEDCGIAILDAPTDVLPNVMTYLGYPGTSMDKSHFEAAGDALSAIRPYLRYINSSQSINDIANGDICAAIMWSGDAFQAAYRAEEAENGHVIDYYIPNEGTNLWFDVMAIPADAKNVDNAYKFVDYMMRADVAAENVNYVWYASGNKAAMPDIDPEILSHQGIYPTEKAKEKLFVTPVYDAQTDRIVTRVWNRFSAGN
;
A
#
# COMPACT_ATOMS: atom_id res chain seq x y z
N MET A 1 8.17 -54.55 68.80
CA MET A 1 8.94 -53.95 67.65
C MET A 1 7.96 -53.65 66.57
N ARG A 2 7.59 -52.39 66.34
CA ARG A 2 6.74 -51.94 65.22
C ARG A 2 7.57 -50.99 64.40
N PHE A 3 7.91 -51.38 63.18
CA PHE A 3 8.57 -50.53 62.18
C PHE A 3 7.54 -49.69 61.48
N GLY A 4 7.65 -48.39 61.61
CA GLY A 4 6.87 -47.41 60.80
C GLY A 4 7.64 -47.07 59.51
N ILE A 5 6.99 -47.24 58.37
CA ILE A 5 7.49 -46.84 57.06
C ILE A 5 7.06 -45.39 56.84
N LEU A 6 8.02 -44.48 56.75
CA LEU A 6 7.81 -43.09 56.26
C LEU A 6 7.79 -43.10 54.72
N ILE A 7 6.64 -42.80 54.13
CA ILE A 7 6.53 -42.51 52.69
C ILE A 7 6.75 -41.01 52.50
N ALA A 8 7.88 -40.67 51.89
CA ALA A 8 8.15 -39.30 51.45
C ALA A 8 7.41 -39.01 50.14
N PHE A 9 6.42 -38.12 50.19
CA PHE A 9 5.74 -37.59 48.98
C PHE A 9 6.60 -36.46 48.43
N SER A 10 7.33 -36.72 47.32
CA SER A 10 7.99 -35.69 46.53
C SER A 10 6.96 -35.02 45.61
N GLY A 11 6.47 -33.88 46.06
CA GLY A 11 5.61 -33.02 45.24
C GLY A 11 6.41 -32.42 44.09
N LEU A 12 6.13 -32.85 42.85
CA LEU A 12 6.58 -32.17 41.63
C LEU A 12 5.81 -30.84 41.54
N MET A 13 6.44 -29.72 41.86
CA MET A 13 5.91 -28.39 41.51
C MET A 13 6.06 -28.24 39.99
N ALA A 14 4.98 -28.34 39.25
CA ALA A 14 4.89 -27.86 37.92
C ALA A 14 5.05 -26.33 37.95
N ILE A 15 6.20 -25.83 37.54
CA ILE A 15 6.41 -24.41 37.28
C ILE A 15 5.62 -24.13 36.00
N ASN A 16 4.38 -23.67 36.16
CA ASN A 16 3.68 -22.97 35.06
C ASN A 16 4.45 -21.67 34.86
N GLY A 17 5.40 -21.67 33.94
CA GLY A 17 6.00 -20.46 33.42
C GLY A 17 4.90 -19.69 32.69
N ASN A 18 4.29 -18.71 33.38
CA ASN A 18 3.63 -17.61 32.72
C ASN A 18 4.74 -16.95 31.88
N ALA A 19 4.76 -17.21 30.59
CA ALA A 19 5.47 -16.36 29.65
C ALA A 19 4.86 -14.97 29.81
N LEU A 20 5.55 -14.10 30.58
CA LEU A 20 5.23 -12.68 30.59
C LEU A 20 5.36 -12.20 29.15
N ALA A 21 4.36 -11.51 28.63
CA ALA A 21 4.45 -10.88 27.32
C ALA A 21 5.78 -10.11 27.25
N GLU A 22 6.61 -10.41 26.25
CA GLU A 22 7.94 -9.78 26.09
C GLU A 22 7.87 -8.32 25.63
N GLY A 23 6.78 -7.62 25.98
CA GLY A 23 6.58 -6.21 25.67
C GLY A 23 5.44 -5.96 24.69
N SER A 24 5.40 -4.76 24.15
CA SER A 24 4.41 -4.30 23.19
C SER A 24 5.06 -3.78 21.91
N LEU A 25 4.29 -3.69 20.85
CA LEU A 25 4.67 -3.11 19.56
C LEU A 25 3.49 -2.29 19.03
N ASN A 26 3.72 -1.06 18.62
CA ASN A 26 2.72 -0.22 17.97
C ASN A 26 3.07 -0.10 16.49
N VAL A 27 2.22 -0.65 15.64
CA VAL A 27 2.36 -0.64 14.18
C VAL A 27 1.34 0.32 13.57
N TYR A 28 1.76 1.12 12.60
CA TYR A 28 0.88 1.98 11.81
C TYR A 28 1.07 1.66 10.34
N ASN A 29 0.09 1.04 9.73
CA ASN A 29 0.15 0.53 8.37
C ASN A 29 -1.06 1.02 7.57
N TRP A 30 -1.08 0.75 6.28
CA TRP A 30 -2.21 1.01 5.41
C TRP A 30 -3.42 0.17 5.79
N SER A 31 -4.62 0.67 5.48
CA SER A 31 -5.84 -0.14 5.54
C SER A 31 -5.76 -1.29 4.52
N ASP A 32 -6.41 -2.42 4.85
CA ASP A 32 -6.50 -3.60 3.98
C ASP A 32 -5.15 -4.12 3.45
N TYR A 33 -4.07 -4.07 4.26
CA TYR A 33 -2.69 -4.28 3.80
C TYR A 33 -1.89 -5.31 4.61
N ILE A 34 -2.58 -6.26 5.25
CA ILE A 34 -2.00 -7.37 6.00
C ILE A 34 -3.02 -8.52 6.07
N ALA A 35 -2.55 -9.78 6.03
CA ALA A 35 -3.42 -10.92 6.20
C ALA A 35 -3.99 -11.01 7.62
N GLU A 36 -5.23 -11.49 7.76
CA GLU A 36 -5.99 -11.47 9.00
C GLU A 36 -5.28 -12.12 10.18
N ASP A 37 -4.60 -13.25 9.96
CA ASP A 37 -3.96 -14.03 10.99
C ASP A 37 -2.52 -13.61 11.32
N THR A 38 -1.90 -12.73 10.50
CA THR A 38 -0.47 -12.36 10.62
C THR A 38 -0.12 -11.81 12.00
N ILE A 39 -0.93 -10.90 12.53
CA ILE A 39 -0.72 -10.30 13.86
C ILE A 39 -0.89 -11.34 14.96
N ALA A 40 -1.97 -12.14 14.88
CA ALA A 40 -2.26 -13.16 15.88
C ALA A 40 -1.15 -14.25 15.93
N ASN A 41 -0.64 -14.65 14.75
CA ASN A 41 0.45 -15.60 14.62
C ASN A 41 1.76 -15.05 15.21
N PHE A 42 2.10 -13.79 14.91
CA PHE A 42 3.26 -13.10 15.50
C PHE A 42 3.16 -13.01 17.04
N GLU A 43 2.00 -12.62 17.57
CA GLU A 43 1.76 -12.56 19.01
C GLU A 43 1.88 -13.93 19.68
N ALA A 44 1.35 -14.98 19.05
CA ALA A 44 1.42 -16.34 19.55
C ALA A 44 2.87 -16.88 19.60
N GLU A 45 3.68 -16.55 18.57
CA GLU A 45 5.05 -16.99 18.47
C GLU A 45 6.00 -16.26 19.43
N THR A 46 5.81 -14.93 19.58
CA THR A 46 6.77 -14.07 20.29
C THR A 46 6.34 -13.65 21.69
N GLY A 47 5.05 -13.72 22.01
CA GLY A 47 4.48 -13.16 23.22
C GLY A 47 4.38 -11.62 23.23
N ILE A 48 4.80 -10.94 22.15
CA ILE A 48 4.73 -9.49 22.01
C ILE A 48 3.30 -9.09 21.63
N LYS A 49 2.71 -8.15 22.36
CA LYS A 49 1.38 -7.63 22.06
C LYS A 49 1.45 -6.50 21.04
N VAL A 50 0.68 -6.61 19.96
CA VAL A 50 0.66 -5.64 18.86
C VAL A 50 -0.58 -4.76 18.96
N THR A 51 -0.37 -3.44 18.97
CA THR A 51 -1.41 -2.46 18.65
C THR A 51 -1.23 -2.11 17.18
N TYR A 52 -2.25 -2.38 16.38
CA TYR A 52 -2.21 -2.16 14.94
C TYR A 52 -3.23 -1.11 14.55
N ASP A 53 -2.75 0.07 14.15
CA ASP A 53 -3.55 1.18 13.68
C ASP A 53 -3.37 1.34 12.17
N MET A 54 -4.36 1.93 11.50
CA MET A 54 -4.39 2.06 10.05
C MET A 54 -4.48 3.51 9.59
N TYR A 55 -3.95 3.78 8.40
CA TYR A 55 -4.10 5.03 7.67
C TYR A 55 -4.40 4.76 6.19
N ASP A 56 -4.82 5.78 5.47
CA ASP A 56 -5.29 5.70 4.07
C ASP A 56 -4.55 6.65 3.11
N SER A 57 -3.56 7.40 3.61
CA SER A 57 -2.69 8.23 2.77
C SER A 57 -1.32 8.47 3.40
N ASN A 58 -0.29 8.62 2.56
CA ASN A 58 1.05 8.99 2.99
C ASN A 58 1.08 10.36 3.68
N GLU A 59 0.24 11.30 3.26
CA GLU A 59 0.14 12.64 3.83
C GLU A 59 -0.30 12.59 5.30
N VAL A 60 -1.22 11.69 5.65
CA VAL A 60 -1.65 11.44 7.04
C VAL A 60 -0.50 10.86 7.86
N LEU A 61 0.19 9.86 7.33
CA LEU A 61 1.36 9.27 7.98
C LEU A 61 2.47 10.32 8.17
N GLU A 62 2.82 11.07 7.11
CA GLU A 62 3.88 12.08 7.16
C GLU A 62 3.59 13.17 8.20
N ALA A 63 2.36 13.70 8.21
CA ALA A 63 1.95 14.69 9.21
C ALA A 63 2.11 14.15 10.63
N LYS A 64 1.80 12.87 10.86
CA LYS A 64 1.96 12.20 12.14
C LYS A 64 3.42 12.06 12.53
N MET A 65 4.29 11.66 11.61
CA MET A 65 5.73 11.48 11.85
C MET A 65 6.43 12.83 12.10
N LEU A 66 6.11 13.85 11.30
CA LEU A 66 6.72 15.19 11.43
C LEU A 66 6.26 15.93 12.70
N ALA A 67 5.09 15.63 13.23
CA ALA A 67 4.64 16.19 14.51
C ALA A 67 5.49 15.71 15.70
N GLY A 68 6.23 14.61 15.56
CA GLY A 68 6.98 13.94 16.62
C GLY A 68 6.07 13.30 17.68
N SER A 69 6.65 12.48 18.52
CA SER A 69 5.91 11.68 19.52
C SER A 69 4.78 10.89 18.86
N SER A 70 5.13 10.20 17.76
CA SER A 70 4.19 9.48 16.92
C SER A 70 3.41 8.41 17.69
N GLY A 71 4.07 7.78 18.66
CA GLY A 71 3.55 6.68 19.44
C GLY A 71 3.71 5.32 18.77
N TYR A 72 4.30 5.28 17.58
CA TYR A 72 4.51 4.06 16.81
C TYR A 72 5.96 3.58 16.84
N ASP A 73 6.14 2.28 16.67
CA ASP A 73 7.44 1.61 16.66
C ASP A 73 7.82 1.14 15.24
N LEU A 74 6.82 0.89 14.42
CA LEU A 74 6.96 0.50 13.01
C LEU A 74 5.87 1.18 12.17
N VAL A 75 6.26 1.67 11.00
CA VAL A 75 5.37 2.28 10.01
C VAL A 75 5.76 1.86 8.59
N VAL A 76 4.88 2.06 7.60
CA VAL A 76 5.08 1.57 6.23
C VAL A 76 4.85 2.69 5.20
N PRO A 77 5.68 3.74 5.16
CA PRO A 77 5.60 4.79 4.15
C PRO A 77 6.01 4.30 2.77
N THR A 78 5.55 4.97 1.70
CA THR A 78 6.19 4.82 0.40
C THR A 78 7.59 5.44 0.39
N ALA A 79 8.46 4.97 -0.51
CA ALA A 79 9.88 5.30 -0.51
C ALA A 79 10.17 6.80 -0.65
N ASP A 80 9.35 7.55 -1.41
CA ASP A 80 9.49 9.01 -1.57
C ASP A 80 9.14 9.77 -0.28
N PHE A 81 8.09 9.36 0.43
CA PHE A 81 7.74 9.92 1.74
C PHE A 81 8.76 9.52 2.82
N LEU A 82 9.26 8.28 2.76
CA LEU A 82 10.36 7.86 3.64
C LEU A 82 11.60 8.75 3.43
N ALA A 83 11.95 9.06 2.17
CA ALA A 83 13.07 9.93 1.84
C ALA A 83 12.92 11.32 2.48
N ARG A 84 11.77 11.97 2.31
CA ARG A 84 11.48 13.29 2.90
C ARG A 84 11.48 13.25 4.42
N GLY A 85 10.83 12.24 5.01
CA GLY A 85 10.79 12.08 6.45
C GLY A 85 12.16 11.82 7.07
N ARG A 86 13.06 11.10 6.37
CA ARG A 86 14.46 10.92 6.80
C ARG A 86 15.25 12.21 6.77
N GLU A 87 15.11 13.01 5.72
CA GLU A 87 15.73 14.33 5.65
C GLU A 87 15.27 15.23 6.82
N ALA A 88 14.02 15.11 7.23
CA ALA A 88 13.45 15.79 8.38
C ALA A 88 13.83 15.16 9.74
N GLY A 89 14.51 14.00 9.76
CA GLY A 89 14.91 13.31 10.99
C GLY A 89 13.78 12.53 11.66
N ALA A 90 12.71 12.20 10.94
CA ALA A 90 11.55 11.46 11.47
C ALA A 90 11.78 9.95 11.54
N TYR A 91 12.77 9.41 10.85
CA TYR A 91 13.08 7.98 10.80
C TYR A 91 14.53 7.70 11.19
N GLN A 92 14.78 6.51 11.72
CA GLN A 92 16.13 6.02 12.02
C GLN A 92 16.56 4.96 11.01
N ASP A 93 17.88 4.82 10.83
CA ASP A 93 18.43 3.73 10.04
C ASP A 93 18.29 2.39 10.78
N MET A 94 18.07 1.31 10.03
CA MET A 94 18.02 -0.05 10.54
C MET A 94 19.40 -0.72 10.46
N ASP A 95 19.74 -1.47 11.48
CA ASP A 95 20.85 -2.44 11.43
C ASP A 95 20.34 -3.75 10.85
N LEU A 96 20.54 -3.95 9.54
CA LEU A 96 20.07 -5.14 8.83
C LEU A 96 20.71 -6.45 9.35
N SER A 97 21.81 -6.39 10.09
CA SER A 97 22.39 -7.59 10.73
C SER A 97 21.49 -8.16 11.84
N ARG A 98 20.55 -7.38 12.32
CA ARG A 98 19.52 -7.78 13.31
C ARG A 98 18.28 -8.41 12.67
N ILE A 99 18.21 -8.47 11.34
CA ILE A 99 17.09 -9.00 10.56
C ILE A 99 17.60 -10.17 9.71
N PRO A 100 17.72 -11.38 10.25
CA PRO A 100 18.24 -12.55 9.52
C PRO A 100 17.52 -12.80 8.18
N ASN A 101 16.20 -12.59 8.15
CA ASN A 101 15.35 -12.77 6.96
C ASN A 101 15.45 -11.62 5.95
N ALA A 102 16.22 -10.54 6.21
CA ALA A 102 16.45 -9.48 5.23
C ALA A 102 17.10 -10.01 3.93
N SER A 103 17.80 -11.16 4.01
CA SER A 103 18.36 -11.84 2.83
C SER A 103 17.30 -12.39 1.85
N ASN A 104 16.03 -12.48 2.26
CA ASN A 104 14.90 -12.91 1.44
C ASN A 104 14.40 -11.79 0.51
N GLN A 105 14.86 -10.55 0.72
CA GLN A 105 14.46 -9.38 -0.05
C GLN A 105 14.80 -9.53 -1.53
N ASP A 106 13.92 -9.06 -2.42
CA ASP A 106 14.25 -8.88 -3.82
C ASP A 106 15.21 -7.69 -3.97
N SER A 107 16.45 -7.99 -4.36
CA SER A 107 17.51 -6.98 -4.43
C SER A 107 17.28 -5.93 -5.53
N GLU A 108 16.53 -6.25 -6.59
CA GLU A 108 16.24 -5.32 -7.66
C GLU A 108 15.16 -4.32 -7.22
N ILE A 109 14.10 -4.82 -6.57
CA ILE A 109 13.03 -4.01 -5.99
C ILE A 109 13.58 -3.14 -4.86
N GLN A 110 14.36 -3.72 -3.94
CA GLN A 110 14.99 -2.95 -2.85
C GLN A 110 15.88 -1.84 -3.38
N ALA A 111 16.69 -2.11 -4.42
CA ALA A 111 17.55 -1.10 -5.02
C ALA A 111 16.79 0.07 -5.67
N GLN A 112 15.52 -0.11 -6.09
CA GLN A 112 14.68 1.00 -6.55
C GLN A 112 14.35 1.93 -5.38
N ALA A 113 13.83 1.38 -4.28
CA ALA A 113 13.52 2.13 -3.07
C ALA A 113 14.77 2.80 -2.48
N ASP A 114 15.90 2.09 -2.39
CA ASP A 114 17.16 2.62 -1.85
C ASP A 114 17.67 3.83 -2.63
N ARG A 115 17.51 3.83 -3.96
CA ARG A 115 17.89 4.99 -4.80
C ARG A 115 17.03 6.22 -4.51
N MET A 116 15.73 6.03 -4.26
CA MET A 116 14.83 7.13 -3.91
C MET A 116 15.15 7.68 -2.52
N VAL A 117 15.33 6.78 -1.57
CA VAL A 117 15.58 7.14 -0.16
C VAL A 117 17.00 7.65 0.06
N GLY A 118 17.92 7.36 -0.86
CA GLY A 118 19.35 7.71 -0.74
C GLY A 118 20.07 6.92 0.35
N SER A 119 19.56 5.75 0.72
CA SER A 119 20.12 4.89 1.76
C SER A 119 19.64 3.44 1.58
N ASN A 120 20.54 2.49 1.84
CA ASN A 120 20.27 1.06 1.87
C ASN A 120 19.97 0.51 3.27
N SER A 121 19.78 1.37 4.24
CA SER A 121 19.48 1.03 5.65
C SER A 121 18.25 1.73 6.19
N ALA A 122 17.47 2.40 5.34
CA ALA A 122 16.27 3.11 5.77
C ALA A 122 15.12 2.19 6.15
N GLY A 123 15.07 1.01 5.54
CA GLY A 123 14.03 0.00 5.76
C GLY A 123 14.07 -1.08 4.68
N LEU A 124 13.12 -2.01 4.75
CA LEU A 124 12.96 -3.09 3.78
C LEU A 124 11.63 -2.93 3.04
N VAL A 125 11.64 -3.09 1.73
CA VAL A 125 10.42 -3.05 0.93
C VAL A 125 9.50 -4.18 1.36
N TYR A 126 8.29 -3.83 1.75
CA TYR A 126 7.22 -4.75 2.10
C TYR A 126 6.51 -5.25 0.84
N MET A 127 5.87 -4.34 0.15
CA MET A 127 5.19 -4.59 -1.12
C MET A 127 5.40 -3.42 -2.07
N TRP A 128 5.03 -3.62 -3.34
CA TRP A 128 5.07 -2.60 -4.36
C TRP A 128 3.91 -2.77 -5.32
N GLY A 129 3.58 -1.72 -6.04
CA GLY A 129 2.47 -1.74 -6.97
C GLY A 129 2.45 -0.55 -7.91
N SER A 130 1.34 -0.44 -8.62
CA SER A 130 1.04 0.66 -9.53
C SER A 130 -0.31 1.29 -9.20
N THR A 131 -0.51 2.51 -9.67
CA THR A 131 -1.81 3.18 -9.66
C THR A 131 -2.42 3.06 -11.04
N GLY A 132 -3.69 2.65 -11.14
CA GLY A 132 -4.35 2.44 -12.42
C GLY A 132 -5.85 2.66 -12.34
N ILE A 133 -6.58 2.06 -13.25
CA ILE A 133 -8.04 2.13 -13.26
C ILE A 133 -8.62 0.75 -12.99
N ALA A 134 -9.45 0.67 -11.93
CA ALA A 134 -10.36 -0.44 -11.71
C ALA A 134 -11.73 -0.10 -12.27
N TYR A 135 -12.40 -1.05 -12.88
CA TYR A 135 -13.72 -0.83 -13.44
C TYR A 135 -14.58 -2.11 -13.44
N ASN A 136 -15.89 -1.94 -13.33
CA ASN A 136 -16.86 -3.00 -13.51
C ASN A 136 -17.15 -3.14 -15.01
N GLU A 137 -16.81 -4.29 -15.59
CA GLU A 137 -16.87 -4.53 -17.03
C GLU A 137 -18.27 -4.28 -17.61
N ASP A 138 -19.29 -4.90 -17.03
CA ASP A 138 -20.67 -4.81 -17.50
C ASP A 138 -21.24 -3.41 -17.37
N MET A 139 -21.00 -2.76 -16.23
CA MET A 139 -21.51 -1.42 -15.96
C MET A 139 -20.89 -0.36 -16.87
N VAL A 140 -19.60 -0.49 -17.19
CA VAL A 140 -18.88 0.39 -18.11
C VAL A 140 -19.32 0.11 -19.54
N ALA A 141 -19.40 -1.16 -19.97
CA ALA A 141 -19.87 -1.54 -21.31
C ALA A 141 -21.30 -1.09 -21.59
N GLU A 142 -22.19 -1.15 -20.59
CA GLU A 142 -23.57 -0.64 -20.73
C GLU A 142 -23.63 0.86 -21.11
N ARG A 143 -22.68 1.66 -20.64
CA ARG A 143 -22.67 3.12 -20.78
C ARG A 143 -21.81 3.64 -21.91
N LEU A 144 -20.68 2.99 -22.15
CA LEU A 144 -19.70 3.40 -23.16
C LEU A 144 -19.66 2.50 -24.40
N GLY A 145 -20.28 1.31 -24.32
CA GLY A 145 -20.25 0.30 -25.39
C GLY A 145 -18.95 -0.49 -25.43
N ASP A 146 -18.83 -1.36 -26.46
CA ASP A 146 -17.68 -2.26 -26.63
C ASP A 146 -16.36 -1.53 -26.95
N ASP A 147 -16.43 -0.26 -27.36
CA ASP A 147 -15.26 0.58 -27.66
C ASP A 147 -14.83 1.44 -26.44
N ALA A 148 -15.26 1.08 -25.23
CA ALA A 148 -14.83 1.76 -23.99
C ALA A 148 -13.30 1.76 -23.88
N PRO A 149 -12.64 2.91 -23.57
CA PRO A 149 -11.19 3.00 -23.54
C PRO A 149 -10.61 2.37 -22.26
N THR A 150 -10.76 1.06 -22.10
CA THR A 150 -10.32 0.29 -20.92
C THR A 150 -8.82 0.02 -20.88
N ASP A 151 -8.04 0.73 -21.69
CA ASP A 151 -6.58 0.72 -21.68
C ASP A 151 -5.96 2.14 -21.58
N SER A 152 -6.77 3.14 -21.22
CA SER A 152 -6.39 4.55 -21.21
C SER A 152 -6.98 5.29 -20.00
N TRP A 153 -6.25 6.27 -19.50
CA TRP A 153 -6.73 7.21 -18.49
C TRP A 153 -8.01 7.96 -18.94
N SER A 154 -8.25 8.04 -20.27
CA SER A 154 -9.43 8.70 -20.82
C SER A 154 -10.76 8.07 -20.38
N LEU A 155 -10.78 6.85 -19.86
CA LEU A 155 -11.99 6.25 -19.31
C LEU A 155 -12.62 7.15 -18.24
N ILE A 156 -11.78 7.69 -17.35
CA ILE A 156 -12.21 8.56 -16.25
C ILE A 156 -11.89 10.04 -16.53
N LEU A 157 -10.73 10.34 -17.12
CA LEU A 157 -10.23 11.71 -17.26
C LEU A 157 -10.80 12.49 -18.46
N ASP A 158 -11.44 11.81 -19.43
CA ASP A 158 -12.21 12.51 -20.47
C ASP A 158 -13.59 12.90 -19.93
N PRO A 159 -13.94 14.21 -19.87
CA PRO A 159 -15.24 14.65 -19.38
C PRO A 159 -16.45 14.05 -20.11
N ALA A 160 -16.28 13.68 -21.41
CA ALA A 160 -17.34 13.05 -22.18
C ALA A 160 -17.63 11.61 -21.73
N ASN A 161 -16.59 10.87 -21.33
CA ASN A 161 -16.74 9.53 -20.74
C ASN A 161 -17.22 9.62 -19.29
N ALA A 162 -16.59 10.49 -18.48
CA ALA A 162 -16.98 10.70 -17.10
C ALA A 162 -18.46 11.07 -16.94
N ALA A 163 -18.99 11.93 -17.81
CA ALA A 163 -20.41 12.32 -17.83
C ALA A 163 -21.34 11.13 -18.11
N LYS A 164 -20.92 10.12 -18.86
CA LYS A 164 -21.70 8.91 -19.12
C LYS A 164 -21.64 7.90 -17.97
N LEU A 165 -20.56 7.93 -17.17
CA LEU A 165 -20.35 7.06 -16.03
C LEU A 165 -20.85 7.67 -14.71
N GLU A 166 -21.34 8.93 -14.72
CA GLU A 166 -21.78 9.65 -13.52
C GLU A 166 -22.86 8.90 -12.73
N ASP A 167 -23.84 8.31 -13.43
CA ASP A 167 -24.97 7.62 -12.80
C ASP A 167 -24.56 6.35 -12.07
N CYS A 168 -23.58 5.58 -12.63
CA CYS A 168 -23.04 4.40 -11.98
C CYS A 168 -21.96 4.73 -10.95
N GLY A 169 -21.34 5.91 -11.03
CA GLY A 169 -20.40 6.43 -10.04
C GLY A 169 -18.94 6.20 -10.37
N ILE A 170 -18.17 7.28 -10.19
CA ILE A 170 -16.72 7.30 -10.35
C ILE A 170 -16.09 7.72 -9.03
N ALA A 171 -15.02 7.04 -8.61
CA ALA A 171 -14.21 7.43 -7.47
C ALA A 171 -12.76 7.71 -7.85
N ILE A 172 -12.08 8.53 -7.06
CA ILE A 172 -10.64 8.82 -7.21
C ILE A 172 -10.00 8.70 -5.83
N LEU A 173 -8.78 8.18 -5.78
CA LEU A 173 -7.93 8.15 -4.59
C LEU A 173 -7.75 9.56 -4.00
N ASP A 174 -7.75 9.69 -2.69
CA ASP A 174 -7.31 10.90 -1.99
C ASP A 174 -5.79 10.83 -1.74
N ALA A 175 -5.04 10.79 -2.84
CA ALA A 175 -3.59 10.64 -2.87
C ALA A 175 -2.98 11.51 -3.99
N PRO A 176 -2.75 12.81 -3.73
CA PRO A 176 -2.30 13.77 -4.74
C PRO A 176 -0.98 13.39 -5.41
N THR A 177 -0.08 12.75 -4.68
CA THR A 177 1.24 12.32 -5.18
C THR A 177 1.17 11.11 -6.11
N ASP A 178 0.06 10.38 -6.09
CA ASP A 178 -0.25 9.32 -7.04
C ASP A 178 -1.08 9.84 -8.23
N VAL A 179 -2.15 10.58 -7.93
CA VAL A 179 -3.13 10.96 -8.96
C VAL A 179 -2.56 12.02 -9.92
N LEU A 180 -1.95 13.11 -9.41
CA LEU A 180 -1.50 14.21 -10.28
C LEU A 180 -0.44 13.78 -11.30
N PRO A 181 0.61 12.98 -10.97
CA PRO A 181 1.56 12.48 -11.95
C PRO A 181 0.91 11.65 -13.07
N ASN A 182 -0.09 10.86 -12.74
CA ASN A 182 -0.82 10.04 -13.71
C ASN A 182 -1.71 10.91 -14.63
N VAL A 183 -2.35 11.94 -14.09
CA VAL A 183 -3.05 12.93 -14.92
C VAL A 183 -2.08 13.69 -15.83
N MET A 184 -0.85 13.98 -15.38
CA MET A 184 0.17 14.57 -16.25
C MET A 184 0.52 13.64 -17.42
N THR A 185 0.64 12.32 -17.22
CA THR A 185 0.88 11.39 -18.35
C THR A 185 -0.28 11.35 -19.32
N TYR A 186 -1.51 11.38 -18.85
CA TYR A 186 -2.70 11.52 -19.69
C TYR A 186 -2.65 12.77 -20.58
N LEU A 187 -2.16 13.88 -20.05
CA LEU A 187 -1.99 15.14 -20.80
C LEU A 187 -0.75 15.17 -21.70
N GLY A 188 0.05 14.09 -21.74
CA GLY A 188 1.28 13.99 -22.53
C GLY A 188 2.50 14.65 -21.89
N TYR A 189 2.44 15.00 -20.61
CA TYR A 189 3.59 15.47 -19.84
C TYR A 189 4.32 14.30 -19.16
N PRO A 190 5.62 14.42 -18.86
CA PRO A 190 6.29 13.41 -18.05
C PRO A 190 5.67 13.32 -16.64
N GLY A 191 5.31 12.11 -16.19
CA GLY A 191 4.82 11.89 -14.82
C GLY A 191 5.84 12.25 -13.74
N THR A 192 7.14 12.29 -14.09
CA THR A 192 8.24 12.70 -13.23
C THR A 192 8.49 14.21 -13.22
N SER A 193 7.63 15.01 -13.86
CA SER A 193 7.82 16.45 -13.97
C SER A 193 7.62 17.15 -12.63
N MET A 194 8.47 18.14 -12.35
CA MET A 194 8.34 19.08 -11.23
C MET A 194 7.90 20.47 -11.67
N ASP A 195 7.51 20.62 -12.95
CA ASP A 195 7.06 21.90 -13.48
C ASP A 195 5.67 22.26 -12.93
N LYS A 196 5.60 23.45 -12.30
CA LYS A 196 4.35 23.97 -11.74
C LYS A 196 3.21 24.01 -12.77
N SER A 197 3.49 24.35 -14.03
CA SER A 197 2.46 24.46 -15.07
C SER A 197 1.84 23.09 -15.41
N HIS A 198 2.59 22.00 -15.29
CA HIS A 198 2.08 20.65 -15.51
C HIS A 198 1.15 20.22 -14.38
N PHE A 199 1.47 20.54 -13.12
CA PHE A 199 0.57 20.32 -11.99
C PHE A 199 -0.71 21.15 -12.10
N GLU A 200 -0.60 22.40 -12.52
CA GLU A 200 -1.77 23.27 -12.73
C GLU A 200 -2.67 22.72 -13.85
N ALA A 201 -2.10 22.26 -14.97
CA ALA A 201 -2.84 21.61 -16.04
C ALA A 201 -3.52 20.30 -15.58
N ALA A 202 -2.83 19.50 -14.78
CA ALA A 202 -3.41 18.29 -14.20
C ALA A 202 -4.59 18.61 -13.27
N GLY A 203 -4.46 19.64 -12.43
CA GLY A 203 -5.55 20.11 -11.58
C GLY A 203 -6.75 20.64 -12.35
N ASP A 204 -6.51 21.31 -13.49
CA ASP A 204 -7.58 21.79 -14.36
C ASP A 204 -8.33 20.62 -15.04
N ALA A 205 -7.59 19.58 -15.48
CA ALA A 205 -8.19 18.36 -16.04
C ALA A 205 -9.04 17.63 -14.99
N LEU A 206 -8.55 17.48 -13.75
CA LEU A 206 -9.30 16.92 -12.65
C LEU A 206 -10.57 17.76 -12.32
N SER A 207 -10.44 19.09 -12.34
CA SER A 207 -11.57 19.99 -12.10
C SER A 207 -12.65 19.85 -13.16
N ALA A 208 -12.29 19.54 -14.41
CA ALA A 208 -13.24 19.31 -15.50
C ALA A 208 -14.11 18.05 -15.28
N ILE A 209 -13.59 17.03 -14.61
CA ILE A 209 -14.34 15.79 -14.30
C ILE A 209 -14.95 15.81 -12.89
N ARG A 210 -14.58 16.78 -12.05
CA ARG A 210 -15.06 16.88 -10.66
C ARG A 210 -16.58 16.77 -10.49
N PRO A 211 -17.42 17.38 -11.36
CA PRO A 211 -18.87 17.28 -11.26
C PRO A 211 -19.43 15.85 -11.40
N TYR A 212 -18.69 14.95 -12.06
CA TYR A 212 -19.10 13.58 -12.35
C TYR A 212 -18.60 12.57 -11.33
N LEU A 213 -17.74 13.01 -10.39
CA LEU A 213 -17.20 12.13 -9.35
C LEU A 213 -18.22 11.95 -8.22
N ARG A 214 -18.41 10.71 -7.81
CA ARG A 214 -19.21 10.38 -6.62
C ARG A 214 -18.50 10.83 -5.36
N TYR A 215 -17.20 10.52 -5.24
CA TYR A 215 -16.35 10.97 -4.14
C TYR A 215 -14.84 10.89 -4.47
N ILE A 216 -14.04 11.43 -3.55
CA ILE A 216 -12.57 11.29 -3.48
C ILE A 216 -12.28 10.61 -2.14
N ASN A 217 -11.83 9.36 -2.17
CA ASN A 217 -11.51 8.56 -0.97
C ASN A 217 -10.72 7.32 -1.37
N SER A 218 -9.67 6.98 -0.61
CA SER A 218 -8.78 5.88 -0.96
C SER A 218 -9.30 4.50 -0.52
N SER A 219 -9.91 4.39 0.66
CA SER A 219 -10.28 3.09 1.24
C SER A 219 -11.69 2.62 0.89
N GLN A 220 -12.65 3.55 0.73
CA GLN A 220 -14.05 3.21 0.50
C GLN A 220 -14.28 2.53 -0.86
N SER A 221 -13.47 2.87 -1.86
CA SER A 221 -13.62 2.41 -3.24
C SER A 221 -13.50 0.89 -3.40
N ILE A 222 -12.75 0.20 -2.52
CA ILE A 222 -12.59 -1.26 -2.57
C ILE A 222 -13.94 -1.96 -2.43
N ASN A 223 -14.71 -1.62 -1.39
CA ASN A 223 -16.00 -2.23 -1.15
C ASN A 223 -17.07 -1.72 -2.12
N ASP A 224 -17.05 -0.43 -2.47
CA ASP A 224 -18.09 0.16 -3.32
C ASP A 224 -18.01 -0.38 -4.74
N ILE A 225 -16.82 -0.59 -5.32
CA ILE A 225 -16.70 -1.18 -6.65
C ILE A 225 -17.05 -2.68 -6.63
N ALA A 226 -16.63 -3.41 -5.58
CA ALA A 226 -16.96 -4.81 -5.40
C ALA A 226 -18.48 -5.05 -5.29
N ASN A 227 -19.21 -4.11 -4.68
CA ASN A 227 -20.66 -4.19 -4.52
C ASN A 227 -21.45 -3.58 -5.70
N GLY A 228 -20.78 -2.96 -6.68
CA GLY A 228 -21.43 -2.26 -7.79
C GLY A 228 -22.02 -0.90 -7.42
N ASP A 229 -21.61 -0.32 -6.28
CA ASP A 229 -22.01 1.03 -5.88
C ASP A 229 -21.30 2.11 -6.70
N ILE A 230 -20.10 1.79 -7.24
CA ILE A 230 -19.39 2.56 -8.25
C ILE A 230 -18.98 1.65 -9.42
N CYS A 231 -18.80 2.21 -10.61
CA CYS A 231 -18.44 1.44 -11.80
C CYS A 231 -17.01 1.65 -12.28
N ALA A 232 -16.33 2.69 -11.85
CA ALA A 232 -14.94 2.95 -12.19
C ALA A 232 -14.23 3.74 -11.09
N ALA A 233 -12.95 3.47 -10.89
CA ALA A 233 -12.14 4.20 -9.93
C ALA A 233 -10.67 4.26 -10.34
N ILE A 234 -10.00 5.37 -10.00
CA ILE A 234 -8.53 5.38 -9.92
C ILE A 234 -8.17 4.70 -8.59
N MET A 235 -7.45 3.59 -8.67
CA MET A 235 -7.12 2.73 -7.53
C MET A 235 -5.68 2.25 -7.56
N TRP A 236 -5.18 1.81 -6.42
CA TRP A 236 -3.96 1.01 -6.34
C TRP A 236 -4.23 -0.43 -6.79
N SER A 237 -3.22 -1.07 -7.40
CA SER A 237 -3.38 -2.36 -8.07
C SER A 237 -3.95 -3.45 -7.15
N GLY A 238 -3.39 -3.66 -5.96
CA GLY A 238 -3.87 -4.71 -5.06
C GLY A 238 -5.28 -4.46 -4.53
N ASP A 239 -5.65 -3.20 -4.25
CA ASP A 239 -7.00 -2.86 -3.84
C ASP A 239 -8.04 -3.21 -4.89
N ALA A 240 -7.70 -3.00 -6.18
CA ALA A 240 -8.55 -3.39 -7.29
C ALA A 240 -8.75 -4.90 -7.35
N PHE A 241 -7.68 -5.69 -7.13
CA PHE A 241 -7.77 -7.16 -7.11
C PHE A 241 -8.48 -7.68 -5.86
N GLN A 242 -8.27 -7.06 -4.70
CA GLN A 242 -9.08 -7.37 -3.52
C GLN A 242 -10.57 -7.10 -3.76
N ALA A 243 -10.91 -6.01 -4.47
CA ALA A 243 -12.29 -5.72 -4.83
C ALA A 243 -12.88 -6.79 -5.77
N ALA A 244 -12.10 -7.23 -6.77
CA ALA A 244 -12.49 -8.32 -7.68
C ALA A 244 -12.74 -9.62 -6.92
N TYR A 245 -11.82 -9.99 -6.03
CA TYR A 245 -11.95 -11.18 -5.18
C TYR A 245 -13.19 -11.12 -4.27
N ARG A 246 -13.44 -9.95 -3.61
CA ARG A 246 -14.63 -9.75 -2.76
C ARG A 246 -15.94 -9.87 -3.56
N ALA A 247 -15.96 -9.38 -4.81
CA ALA A 247 -17.12 -9.51 -5.69
C ALA A 247 -17.39 -10.98 -6.07
N GLU A 248 -16.32 -11.75 -6.34
CA GLU A 248 -16.38 -13.17 -6.63
C GLU A 248 -16.86 -13.98 -5.40
N GLU A 249 -16.28 -13.77 -4.21
CA GLU A 249 -16.73 -14.42 -2.97
C GLU A 249 -18.20 -14.14 -2.64
N ALA A 250 -18.66 -12.91 -2.92
CA ALA A 250 -20.04 -12.52 -2.68
C ALA A 250 -21.02 -13.12 -3.72
N GLU A 251 -20.53 -13.75 -4.79
CA GLU A 251 -21.32 -14.28 -5.91
C GLU A 251 -22.34 -13.24 -6.44
N ASN A 252 -21.97 -11.94 -6.40
CA ASN A 252 -22.91 -10.85 -6.72
C ASN A 252 -23.00 -10.55 -8.23
N GLY A 253 -22.20 -11.22 -9.05
CA GLY A 253 -22.20 -11.13 -10.51
C GLY A 253 -21.43 -9.93 -11.07
N HIS A 254 -20.75 -9.13 -10.23
CA HIS A 254 -19.86 -8.06 -10.70
C HIS A 254 -18.49 -8.62 -11.10
N VAL A 255 -18.03 -8.25 -12.30
CA VAL A 255 -16.69 -8.56 -12.79
C VAL A 255 -15.88 -7.26 -12.76
N ILE A 256 -14.89 -7.24 -11.90
CA ILE A 256 -13.99 -6.10 -11.72
C ILE A 256 -12.67 -6.42 -12.40
N ASP A 257 -12.22 -5.53 -13.30
CA ASP A 257 -10.91 -5.63 -13.94
C ASP A 257 -10.06 -4.40 -13.57
N TYR A 258 -8.75 -4.56 -13.71
CA TYR A 258 -7.76 -3.50 -13.48
C TYR A 258 -6.76 -3.45 -14.62
N TYR A 259 -6.48 -2.27 -15.10
CA TYR A 259 -5.44 -2.08 -16.10
C TYR A 259 -4.48 -0.95 -15.78
N ILE A 260 -3.26 -1.13 -16.29
CA ILE A 260 -2.22 -0.11 -16.36
C ILE A 260 -2.42 0.67 -17.67
N PRO A 261 -2.79 1.96 -17.61
CA PRO A 261 -3.08 2.75 -18.80
C PRO A 261 -1.89 2.85 -19.77
N ASN A 262 -2.20 2.88 -21.06
CA ASN A 262 -1.19 2.92 -22.12
C ASN A 262 -0.34 4.19 -22.14
N GLU A 263 -0.80 5.26 -21.55
CA GLU A 263 -0.04 6.52 -21.37
C GLU A 263 1.08 6.38 -20.35
N GLY A 264 0.98 5.39 -19.46
CA GLY A 264 1.92 5.13 -18.38
C GLY A 264 1.34 5.45 -17.02
N THR A 265 1.98 4.91 -15.99
CA THR A 265 1.59 5.12 -14.60
C THR A 265 2.78 5.07 -13.65
N ASN A 266 2.59 5.57 -12.42
CA ASN A 266 3.60 5.47 -11.39
C ASN A 266 3.68 4.07 -10.78
N LEU A 267 4.91 3.70 -10.42
CA LEU A 267 5.21 2.63 -9.48
C LEU A 267 5.56 3.23 -8.13
N TRP A 268 5.14 2.57 -7.09
CA TRP A 268 5.49 2.91 -5.71
C TRP A 268 5.99 1.67 -4.95
N PHE A 269 6.78 1.92 -3.92
CA PHE A 269 7.41 0.91 -3.07
C PHE A 269 7.14 1.26 -1.62
N ASP A 270 6.42 0.40 -0.90
CA ASP A 270 6.15 0.60 0.52
C ASP A 270 7.21 -0.07 1.37
N VAL A 271 7.74 0.69 2.30
CA VAL A 271 8.95 0.33 3.04
C VAL A 271 8.65 0.25 4.53
N MET A 272 8.88 -0.90 5.15
CA MET A 272 8.85 -1.02 6.61
C MET A 272 9.98 -0.19 7.20
N ALA A 273 9.63 0.82 7.98
CA ALA A 273 10.55 1.81 8.55
C ALA A 273 10.32 2.02 10.04
N ILE A 274 11.37 2.34 10.80
CA ILE A 274 11.30 2.58 12.24
C ILE A 274 11.33 4.10 12.49
N PRO A 275 10.30 4.69 13.13
CA PRO A 275 10.30 6.09 13.54
C PRO A 275 11.48 6.44 14.45
N ALA A 276 11.99 7.67 14.38
CA ALA A 276 13.10 8.12 15.22
C ALA A 276 12.73 8.15 16.71
N ASP A 277 11.45 8.29 17.03
CA ASP A 277 10.90 8.34 18.40
C ASP A 277 10.36 6.99 18.90
N ALA A 278 10.55 5.90 18.14
CA ALA A 278 10.12 4.55 18.50
C ALA A 278 10.68 4.12 19.87
N LYS A 279 9.82 3.53 20.70
CA LYS A 279 10.18 3.11 22.07
C LYS A 279 10.51 1.62 22.16
N ASN A 280 9.88 0.80 21.31
CA ASN A 280 10.03 -0.64 21.32
C ASN A 280 10.82 -1.14 20.10
N VAL A 281 11.97 -0.51 19.84
CA VAL A 281 12.81 -0.75 18.65
C VAL A 281 13.19 -2.23 18.50
N ASP A 282 13.52 -2.93 19.59
CA ASP A 282 13.87 -4.35 19.55
C ASP A 282 12.69 -5.22 19.09
N ASN A 283 11.45 -4.86 19.47
CA ASN A 283 10.25 -5.55 19.01
C ASN A 283 9.91 -5.21 17.55
N ALA A 284 10.18 -3.97 17.12
CA ALA A 284 10.06 -3.59 15.71
C ALA A 284 11.00 -4.44 14.82
N TYR A 285 12.25 -4.65 15.21
CA TYR A 285 13.16 -5.56 14.50
C TYR A 285 12.63 -6.99 14.42
N LYS A 286 12.09 -7.53 15.52
CA LYS A 286 11.50 -8.89 15.53
C LYS A 286 10.31 -8.98 14.57
N PHE A 287 9.47 -7.94 14.52
CA PHE A 287 8.32 -7.91 13.62
C PHE A 287 8.76 -7.78 12.16
N VAL A 288 9.72 -6.92 11.84
CA VAL A 288 10.26 -6.82 10.47
C VAL A 288 10.89 -8.16 10.05
N ASP A 289 11.65 -8.81 10.93
CA ASP A 289 12.24 -10.12 10.63
C ASP A 289 11.15 -11.19 10.38
N TYR A 290 10.08 -11.18 11.18
CA TYR A 290 8.93 -12.05 10.99
C TYR A 290 8.23 -11.80 9.64
N MET A 291 7.97 -10.54 9.29
CA MET A 291 7.34 -10.16 8.00
C MET A 291 8.24 -10.50 6.80
N MET A 292 9.55 -10.57 6.99
CA MET A 292 10.52 -10.96 5.95
C MET A 292 10.69 -12.48 5.81
N ARG A 293 10.02 -13.31 6.59
CA ARG A 293 9.96 -14.77 6.36
C ARG A 293 9.22 -15.04 5.05
N ALA A 294 9.69 -16.04 4.29
CA ALA A 294 9.11 -16.37 2.98
C ALA A 294 7.64 -16.79 3.09
N ASP A 295 7.31 -17.65 4.06
CA ASP A 295 5.96 -18.13 4.33
C ASP A 295 5.00 -16.98 4.72
N VAL A 296 5.43 -16.11 5.63
CA VAL A 296 4.62 -14.96 6.09
C VAL A 296 4.42 -13.94 4.95
N ALA A 297 5.47 -13.66 4.19
CA ALA A 297 5.38 -12.73 3.05
C ALA A 297 4.44 -13.28 1.96
N ALA A 298 4.50 -14.59 1.66
CA ALA A 298 3.60 -15.22 0.70
C ALA A 298 2.14 -15.18 1.18
N GLU A 299 1.88 -15.49 2.45
CA GLU A 299 0.54 -15.43 3.04
C GLU A 299 -0.06 -14.01 2.91
N ASN A 300 0.73 -12.98 3.24
CA ASN A 300 0.28 -11.61 3.08
C ASN A 300 0.00 -11.24 1.62
N VAL A 301 0.88 -11.61 0.67
CA VAL A 301 0.66 -11.35 -0.76
C VAL A 301 -0.59 -12.05 -1.28
N ASN A 302 -0.80 -13.32 -0.91
CA ASN A 302 -1.97 -14.10 -1.31
C ASN A 302 -3.29 -13.50 -0.78
N TYR A 303 -3.22 -12.78 0.32
CA TYR A 303 -4.39 -12.12 0.90
C TYR A 303 -4.64 -10.72 0.32
N VAL A 304 -3.59 -9.89 0.15
CA VAL A 304 -3.75 -8.48 -0.24
C VAL A 304 -3.54 -8.20 -1.72
N TRP A 305 -3.06 -9.17 -2.50
CA TRP A 305 -2.90 -9.12 -3.96
C TRP A 305 -1.94 -8.03 -4.47
N TYR A 306 -0.97 -7.61 -3.65
CA TYR A 306 0.12 -6.72 -4.08
C TYR A 306 1.39 -7.49 -4.44
N ALA A 307 2.24 -6.90 -5.27
CA ALA A 307 3.50 -7.53 -5.61
C ALA A 307 4.47 -7.54 -4.41
N SER A 308 5.13 -8.68 -4.22
CA SER A 308 6.03 -8.90 -3.08
C SER A 308 7.36 -8.15 -3.23
N GLY A 309 7.83 -7.55 -2.12
CA GLY A 309 9.23 -7.17 -1.95
C GLY A 309 10.15 -8.35 -1.61
N ASN A 310 9.61 -9.52 -1.30
CA ASN A 310 10.33 -10.71 -0.82
C ASN A 310 10.47 -11.75 -1.92
N LYS A 311 11.69 -11.96 -2.43
CA LYS A 311 11.95 -12.91 -3.51
C LYS A 311 11.81 -14.37 -3.08
N ALA A 312 12.10 -14.66 -1.82
CA ALA A 312 12.00 -16.02 -1.29
C ALA A 312 10.54 -16.50 -1.14
N ALA A 313 9.58 -15.58 -1.10
CA ALA A 313 8.14 -15.87 -1.03
C ALA A 313 7.56 -16.36 -2.37
N MET A 314 8.21 -16.04 -3.50
CA MET A 314 7.67 -16.30 -4.85
C MET A 314 7.18 -17.74 -5.10
N PRO A 315 7.82 -18.80 -4.59
CA PRO A 315 7.35 -20.18 -4.80
C PRO A 315 6.02 -20.50 -4.11
N ASP A 316 5.64 -19.75 -3.06
CA ASP A 316 4.47 -19.98 -2.22
C ASP A 316 3.35 -18.96 -2.52
N ILE A 317 3.58 -18.01 -3.44
CA ILE A 317 2.56 -17.06 -3.92
C ILE A 317 1.68 -17.78 -4.95
N ASP A 318 0.37 -17.51 -4.91
CA ASP A 318 -0.60 -18.09 -5.84
C ASP A 318 -0.17 -17.80 -7.29
N PRO A 319 -0.15 -18.84 -8.17
CA PRO A 319 0.18 -18.68 -9.58
C PRO A 319 -0.72 -17.66 -10.32
N GLU A 320 -1.95 -17.46 -9.90
CA GLU A 320 -2.84 -16.45 -10.47
C GLU A 320 -2.30 -15.05 -10.24
N ILE A 321 -1.88 -14.73 -9.00
CA ILE A 321 -1.25 -13.45 -8.64
C ILE A 321 0.04 -13.24 -9.44
N LEU A 322 0.90 -14.27 -9.49
CA LEU A 322 2.18 -14.19 -10.20
C LEU A 322 2.03 -13.97 -11.71
N SER A 323 0.95 -14.48 -12.32
CA SER A 323 0.69 -14.35 -13.75
C SER A 323 -0.07 -13.09 -14.12
N HIS A 324 -0.62 -12.36 -13.14
CA HIS A 324 -1.45 -11.19 -13.39
C HIS A 324 -0.60 -9.96 -13.77
N GLN A 325 -0.81 -9.45 -15.00
CA GLN A 325 0.00 -8.35 -15.54
C GLN A 325 -0.23 -6.99 -14.87
N GLY A 326 -1.34 -6.82 -14.16
CA GLY A 326 -1.62 -5.64 -13.35
C GLY A 326 -0.83 -5.64 -12.02
N ILE A 327 -0.40 -6.83 -11.53
CA ILE A 327 0.39 -7.00 -10.33
C ILE A 327 1.88 -7.10 -10.68
N TYR A 328 2.21 -8.00 -11.62
CA TYR A 328 3.59 -8.19 -12.12
C TYR A 328 3.64 -7.78 -13.61
N PRO A 329 3.88 -6.49 -13.91
CA PRO A 329 3.85 -5.95 -15.27
C PRO A 329 4.87 -6.62 -16.17
N THR A 330 4.48 -6.82 -17.45
CA THR A 330 5.40 -7.30 -18.49
C THR A 330 6.54 -6.31 -18.73
N GLU A 331 7.67 -6.77 -19.28
CA GLU A 331 8.80 -5.89 -19.63
C GLU A 331 8.35 -4.72 -20.53
N LYS A 332 7.43 -4.97 -21.46
CA LYS A 332 6.87 -3.91 -22.32
C LYS A 332 6.06 -2.88 -21.52
N ALA A 333 5.26 -3.31 -20.55
CA ALA A 333 4.50 -2.40 -19.70
C ALA A 333 5.45 -1.57 -18.82
N LYS A 334 6.53 -2.19 -18.31
CA LYS A 334 7.55 -1.49 -17.51
C LYS A 334 8.21 -0.31 -18.21
N GLU A 335 8.31 -0.32 -19.55
CA GLU A 335 8.86 0.82 -20.31
C GLU A 335 8.06 2.13 -20.14
N LYS A 336 6.80 2.03 -19.75
CA LYS A 336 5.90 3.16 -19.54
C LYS A 336 5.69 3.51 -18.06
N LEU A 337 6.26 2.70 -17.17
CA LEU A 337 6.16 2.94 -15.74
C LEU A 337 7.23 3.94 -15.31
N PHE A 338 6.87 4.79 -14.37
CA PHE A 338 7.81 5.75 -13.78
C PHE A 338 7.70 5.70 -12.26
N VAL A 339 8.70 6.21 -11.58
CA VAL A 339 8.68 6.37 -10.14
C VAL A 339 8.52 7.86 -9.86
N THR A 340 7.55 8.22 -9.03
CA THR A 340 7.32 9.62 -8.63
C THR A 340 8.57 10.14 -7.93
N PRO A 341 9.15 11.28 -8.37
CA PRO A 341 10.35 11.81 -7.73
C PRO A 341 10.04 12.33 -6.33
N VAL A 342 11.05 12.34 -5.47
CA VAL A 342 10.95 12.98 -4.15
C VAL A 342 10.75 14.48 -4.35
N TYR A 343 9.60 15.01 -3.94
CA TYR A 343 9.27 16.42 -4.10
C TYR A 343 10.02 17.29 -3.09
N ASP A 344 10.58 18.39 -3.57
CA ASP A 344 11.05 19.45 -2.69
C ASP A 344 9.89 20.24 -2.08
N ALA A 345 10.17 21.03 -1.04
CA ALA A 345 9.15 21.80 -0.33
C ALA A 345 8.40 22.83 -1.21
N GLN A 346 8.96 23.23 -2.36
CA GLN A 346 8.26 24.10 -3.29
C GLN A 346 7.25 23.33 -4.12
N THR A 347 7.65 22.19 -4.67
CA THR A 347 6.79 21.29 -5.45
C THR A 347 5.65 20.75 -4.59
N ASP A 348 5.97 20.33 -3.36
CA ASP A 348 4.98 19.84 -2.40
C ASP A 348 3.86 20.87 -2.11
N ARG A 349 4.23 22.15 -1.92
CA ARG A 349 3.25 23.24 -1.79
C ARG A 349 2.40 23.46 -3.04
N ILE A 350 2.93 23.19 -4.24
CA ILE A 350 2.18 23.28 -5.49
C ILE A 350 1.17 22.15 -5.55
N VAL A 351 1.60 20.92 -5.32
CA VAL A 351 0.78 19.70 -5.27
C VAL A 351 -0.39 19.88 -4.29
N THR A 352 -0.09 20.22 -3.04
CA THR A 352 -1.10 20.45 -2.00
C THR A 352 -2.12 21.51 -2.40
N ARG A 353 -1.67 22.63 -2.97
CA ARG A 353 -2.59 23.71 -3.39
C ARG A 353 -3.48 23.29 -4.57
N VAL A 354 -2.91 22.60 -5.55
CA VAL A 354 -3.66 22.11 -6.72
C VAL A 354 -4.70 21.10 -6.27
N TRP A 355 -4.31 20.16 -5.41
CA TRP A 355 -5.21 19.14 -4.86
C TRP A 355 -6.35 19.74 -4.03
N ASN A 356 -6.03 20.66 -3.12
CA ASN A 356 -7.06 21.32 -2.29
C ASN A 356 -8.06 22.12 -3.13
N ARG A 357 -7.64 22.75 -4.23
CA ARG A 357 -8.55 23.44 -5.17
C ARG A 357 -9.50 22.42 -5.82
N PHE A 358 -8.98 21.32 -6.34
CA PHE A 358 -9.74 20.25 -6.97
C PHE A 358 -10.73 19.60 -5.99
N SER A 359 -10.27 19.14 -4.82
CA SER A 359 -11.11 18.44 -3.84
C SER A 359 -12.21 19.33 -3.27
N ALA A 360 -11.95 20.62 -3.09
CA ALA A 360 -12.98 21.60 -2.66
C ALA A 360 -14.02 21.92 -3.75
N GLY A 361 -13.85 21.46 -4.98
CA GLY A 361 -14.77 21.74 -6.09
C GLY A 361 -14.76 23.19 -6.60
N ASN A 362 -13.59 23.88 -6.51
CA ASN A 362 -13.39 25.29 -6.88
C ASN A 362 -12.56 25.42 -8.17
#